data_52dd1e3ea1f3c8b1791cfddbe59e7288
#
_entry.id   52dd1e3ea1f3c8b1791cfddbe59e7288
#
_cell.length_a   1.000
_cell.length_b   1.000
_cell.length_c   1.000
_cell.angle_alpha   90.00
_cell.angle_beta   90.00
_cell.angle_gamma   90.00
#
_symmetry.space_group_name_H-M   'P 1'
#
loop_
_entity.id
_entity.type
_entity.pdbx_description
1 polymer ?
#
loop_
_entity_poly.entity_id
_entity_poly.type
_entity_poly.pdbx_seq_one_letter_code
_entity_poly.pdbx_strand_id
1 'polypeptide(L)'
;MRIIPIAVAVCVISGALAAQAPAPAVSNPDDRAVREVVRRYVEAREARDAKAVAALFTAEADQLVSSGEWRQGREQVVTGSLASSAQNSGKRTIDVERVRLVSQDVAIADGRYAITGGEAGDRRMWSTFVMVKEAGTWRIAAIRNMLPAPSAAAK
;
A
#
# COMPACT_ATOMS: atom_id res chain seq x y z
N MET A 1 -27.20 -76.86 26.67
CA MET A 1 -27.30 -75.42 26.83
C MET A 1 -26.09 -74.78 26.14
N ARG A 2 -26.23 -74.28 24.91
CA ARG A 2 -25.12 -73.81 24.11
C ARG A 2 -25.13 -72.25 24.16
N ILE A 3 -24.07 -71.70 24.68
CA ILE A 3 -23.87 -70.24 24.77
C ILE A 3 -23.16 -69.80 23.51
N ILE A 4 -23.76 -68.91 22.71
CA ILE A 4 -23.18 -68.29 21.52
C ILE A 4 -22.60 -66.94 21.93
N PRO A 5 -21.31 -66.62 21.70
CA PRO A 5 -20.80 -65.30 21.95
C PRO A 5 -21.14 -64.36 20.79
N ILE A 6 -21.72 -63.22 21.11
CA ILE A 6 -21.97 -62.10 20.17
C ILE A 6 -20.68 -61.26 20.09
N ALA A 7 -20.06 -61.28 18.93
CA ALA A 7 -18.90 -60.39 18.64
C ALA A 7 -19.45 -59.00 18.21
N VAL A 8 -19.17 -57.98 19.01
CA VAL A 8 -19.46 -56.60 18.69
C VAL A 8 -18.25 -56.02 17.88
N ALA A 9 -18.46 -55.76 16.59
CA ALA A 9 -17.49 -55.10 15.75
C ALA A 9 -17.62 -53.58 15.93
N VAL A 10 -16.59 -52.96 16.55
CA VAL A 10 -16.48 -51.51 16.65
C VAL A 10 -15.83 -50.97 15.36
N CYS A 11 -16.62 -50.36 14.47
CA CYS A 11 -16.10 -49.61 13.32
C CYS A 11 -15.60 -48.25 13.79
N VAL A 12 -14.26 -48.07 13.85
CA VAL A 12 -13.63 -46.73 14.04
C VAL A 12 -13.59 -46.05 12.69
N ILE A 13 -14.47 -45.05 12.50
CA ILE A 13 -14.43 -44.18 11.32
C ILE A 13 -13.40 -43.10 11.60
N SER A 14 -12.19 -43.26 11.07
CA SER A 14 -11.17 -42.19 11.05
C SER A 14 -11.52 -41.17 9.99
N GLY A 15 -12.22 -40.11 10.38
CA GLY A 15 -12.45 -38.94 9.52
C GLY A 15 -11.17 -38.17 9.33
N ALA A 16 -10.55 -38.27 8.15
CA ALA A 16 -9.47 -37.38 7.74
C ALA A 16 -10.03 -35.97 7.54
N LEU A 17 -9.71 -35.05 8.45
CA LEU A 17 -9.95 -33.62 8.26
C LEU A 17 -9.00 -33.14 7.13
N ALA A 18 -9.48 -33.07 5.91
CA ALA A 18 -8.76 -32.44 4.82
C ALA A 18 -8.71 -30.92 5.12
N ALA A 19 -7.52 -30.43 5.48
CA ALA A 19 -7.26 -28.99 5.58
C ALA A 19 -7.48 -28.39 4.20
N GLN A 20 -8.59 -27.67 4.04
CA GLN A 20 -8.87 -26.92 2.83
C GLN A 20 -7.83 -25.78 2.73
N ALA A 21 -7.01 -25.80 1.67
CA ALA A 21 -6.15 -24.69 1.33
C ALA A 21 -7.03 -23.42 1.17
N PRO A 22 -6.60 -22.25 1.71
CA PRO A 22 -7.37 -21.05 1.54
C PRO A 22 -7.56 -20.78 0.04
N ALA A 23 -8.80 -20.56 -0.38
CA ALA A 23 -9.12 -20.17 -1.74
C ALA A 23 -8.29 -18.93 -2.12
N PRO A 24 -7.79 -18.83 -3.37
CA PRO A 24 -7.07 -17.65 -3.79
C PRO A 24 -7.96 -16.43 -3.52
N ALA A 25 -7.45 -15.51 -2.72
CA ALA A 25 -8.17 -14.28 -2.39
C ALA A 25 -8.53 -13.58 -3.70
N VAL A 26 -9.82 -13.50 -4.03
CA VAL A 26 -10.31 -12.74 -5.17
C VAL A 26 -9.84 -11.32 -4.94
N SER A 27 -8.84 -10.87 -5.71
CA SER A 27 -8.27 -9.53 -5.53
C SER A 27 -9.37 -8.50 -5.80
N ASN A 28 -9.75 -7.77 -4.76
CA ASN A 28 -10.78 -6.74 -4.84
C ASN A 28 -10.41 -5.76 -5.98
N PRO A 29 -11.32 -5.46 -6.93
CA PRO A 29 -11.05 -4.50 -8.02
C PRO A 29 -10.56 -3.14 -7.50
N ASP A 30 -11.09 -2.68 -6.37
CA ASP A 30 -10.68 -1.42 -5.75
C ASP A 30 -9.26 -1.49 -5.15
N ASP A 31 -8.85 -2.63 -4.56
CA ASP A 31 -7.47 -2.83 -4.12
C ASP A 31 -6.49 -2.65 -5.30
N ARG A 32 -6.77 -3.30 -6.43
CA ARG A 32 -5.94 -3.18 -7.64
C ARG A 32 -5.92 -1.75 -8.18
N ALA A 33 -7.08 -1.08 -8.21
CA ALA A 33 -7.19 0.29 -8.69
C ALA A 33 -6.39 1.27 -7.81
N VAL A 34 -6.44 1.11 -6.49
CA VAL A 34 -5.66 1.91 -5.53
C VAL A 34 -4.16 1.70 -5.73
N ARG A 35 -3.69 0.46 -5.86
CA ARG A 35 -2.26 0.15 -6.15
C ARG A 35 -1.81 0.76 -7.46
N GLU A 36 -2.67 0.71 -8.47
CA GLU A 36 -2.41 1.29 -9.79
C GLU A 36 -2.24 2.81 -9.72
N VAL A 37 -3.03 3.53 -8.91
CA VAL A 37 -2.84 4.97 -8.70
C VAL A 37 -1.48 5.27 -8.10
N VAL A 38 -1.02 4.51 -7.09
CA VAL A 38 0.30 4.68 -6.49
C VAL A 38 1.42 4.39 -7.51
N ARG A 39 1.28 3.33 -8.31
CA ARG A 39 2.24 3.01 -9.39
C ARG A 39 2.36 4.16 -10.38
N ARG A 40 1.22 4.67 -10.88
CA ARG A 40 1.18 5.81 -11.80
C ARG A 40 1.75 7.09 -11.19
N TYR A 41 1.57 7.30 -9.90
CA TYR A 41 2.17 8.42 -9.20
C TYR A 41 3.71 8.37 -9.24
N VAL A 42 4.29 7.21 -9.00
CA VAL A 42 5.75 7.02 -9.11
C VAL A 42 6.21 7.30 -10.54
N GLU A 43 5.57 6.69 -11.53
CA GLU A 43 5.92 6.86 -12.95
C GLU A 43 5.84 8.32 -13.42
N ALA A 44 4.73 8.99 -13.11
CA ALA A 44 4.55 10.39 -13.49
C ALA A 44 5.61 11.31 -12.84
N ARG A 45 6.01 11.01 -11.61
CA ARG A 45 7.11 11.75 -10.93
C ARG A 45 8.47 11.48 -11.56
N GLU A 46 8.79 10.24 -11.90
CA GLU A 46 10.04 9.88 -12.59
C GLU A 46 10.10 10.52 -13.98
N ALA A 47 8.96 10.56 -14.70
CA ALA A 47 8.84 11.26 -15.98
C ALA A 47 8.82 12.80 -15.84
N ARG A 48 8.71 13.34 -14.61
CA ARG A 48 8.53 14.79 -14.32
C ARG A 48 7.33 15.38 -15.02
N ASP A 49 6.28 14.61 -15.24
CA ASP A 49 5.04 15.02 -15.87
C ASP A 49 4.08 15.64 -14.85
N ALA A 50 4.11 16.97 -14.75
CA ALA A 50 3.27 17.73 -13.82
C ALA A 50 1.78 17.49 -14.04
N LYS A 51 1.34 17.36 -15.30
CA LYS A 51 -0.07 17.14 -15.65
C LYS A 51 -0.52 15.74 -15.23
N ALA A 52 0.29 14.73 -15.49
CA ALA A 52 0.02 13.36 -15.07
C ALA A 52 0.00 13.24 -13.55
N VAL A 53 0.96 13.87 -12.84
CA VAL A 53 0.95 13.92 -11.37
C VAL A 53 -0.32 14.58 -10.86
N ALA A 54 -0.68 15.77 -11.37
CA ALA A 54 -1.87 16.51 -10.94
C ALA A 54 -3.18 15.73 -11.12
N ALA A 55 -3.29 14.95 -12.20
CA ALA A 55 -4.48 14.15 -12.49
C ALA A 55 -4.76 13.05 -11.46
N LEU A 56 -3.77 12.65 -10.65
CA LEU A 56 -3.89 11.61 -9.63
C LEU A 56 -4.37 12.14 -8.27
N PHE A 57 -4.44 13.47 -8.09
CA PHE A 57 -4.79 14.09 -6.81
C PHE A 57 -6.18 14.73 -6.83
N THR A 58 -6.82 14.76 -5.66
CA THR A 58 -7.98 15.64 -5.45
C THR A 58 -7.55 17.11 -5.47
N ALA A 59 -8.50 18.04 -5.59
CA ALA A 59 -8.20 19.47 -5.58
C ALA A 59 -7.56 19.92 -4.26
N GLU A 60 -8.09 19.40 -3.14
CA GLU A 60 -7.68 19.72 -1.76
C GLU A 60 -6.64 18.75 -1.20
N ALA A 61 -5.96 18.00 -2.06
CA ALA A 61 -4.95 17.04 -1.60
C ALA A 61 -3.85 17.69 -0.78
N ASP A 62 -3.33 16.98 0.21
CA ASP A 62 -2.22 17.44 1.02
C ASP A 62 -1.09 16.41 1.14
N GLN A 63 0.09 16.88 1.52
CA GLN A 63 1.23 16.00 1.78
C GLN A 63 2.04 16.50 2.98
N LEU A 64 2.25 15.62 3.96
CA LEU A 64 3.28 15.81 4.97
C LEU A 64 4.53 15.05 4.55
N VAL A 65 5.58 15.80 4.22
CA VAL A 65 6.88 15.26 3.81
C VAL A 65 7.65 14.78 5.04
N SER A 66 8.54 13.81 4.85
CA SER A 66 9.35 13.25 5.96
C SER A 66 10.27 14.27 6.65
N SER A 67 10.48 15.43 6.07
CA SER A 67 11.17 16.57 6.70
C SER A 67 10.30 17.39 7.64
N GLY A 68 8.97 17.14 7.67
CA GLY A 68 8.00 17.95 8.39
C GLY A 68 7.35 19.07 7.55
N GLU A 69 7.77 19.25 6.30
CA GLU A 69 7.15 20.21 5.38
C GLU A 69 5.72 19.79 5.07
N TRP A 70 4.80 20.74 5.17
CA TRP A 70 3.39 20.56 4.85
C TRP A 70 3.06 21.23 3.51
N ARG A 71 2.56 20.47 2.54
CA ARG A 71 2.10 20.94 1.23
C ARG A 71 0.58 20.84 1.18
N GLN A 72 -0.10 21.95 0.96
CA GLN A 72 -1.56 22.03 0.97
C GLN A 72 -2.10 22.40 -0.41
N GLY A 73 -3.10 21.65 -0.85
CA GLY A 73 -3.67 21.76 -2.19
C GLY A 73 -2.83 21.06 -3.26
N ARG A 74 -3.51 20.60 -4.31
CA ARG A 74 -2.90 19.86 -5.43
C ARG A 74 -1.67 20.56 -6.01
N GLU A 75 -1.72 21.88 -6.19
CA GLU A 75 -0.65 22.64 -6.82
C GLU A 75 0.65 22.55 -6.02
N GLN A 76 0.60 22.77 -4.70
CA GLN A 76 1.77 22.69 -3.84
C GLN A 76 2.31 21.25 -3.78
N VAL A 77 1.41 20.24 -3.74
CA VAL A 77 1.82 18.83 -3.74
C VAL A 77 2.55 18.49 -5.05
N VAL A 78 2.03 18.90 -6.20
CA VAL A 78 2.65 18.65 -7.51
C VAL A 78 4.01 19.34 -7.60
N THR A 79 4.06 20.65 -7.37
CA THR A 79 5.28 21.47 -7.47
C THR A 79 6.36 20.93 -6.53
N GLY A 80 6.03 20.70 -5.25
CA GLY A 80 6.98 20.20 -4.27
C GLY A 80 7.43 18.77 -4.54
N SER A 81 6.55 17.92 -5.08
CA SER A 81 6.90 16.55 -5.47
C SER A 81 7.91 16.52 -6.62
N LEU A 82 7.72 17.37 -7.63
CA LEU A 82 8.63 17.47 -8.78
C LEU A 82 9.97 18.11 -8.39
N ALA A 83 9.94 19.18 -7.57
CA ALA A 83 11.16 19.78 -7.03
C ALA A 83 11.97 18.74 -6.23
N SER A 84 11.32 17.96 -5.37
CA SER A 84 11.97 16.87 -4.64
C SER A 84 12.54 15.80 -5.57
N SER A 85 11.89 15.50 -6.70
CA SER A 85 12.41 14.54 -7.69
C SER A 85 13.59 15.10 -8.46
N ALA A 86 13.65 16.42 -8.68
CA ALA A 86 14.79 17.07 -9.32
C ALA A 86 16.05 17.11 -8.42
N GLN A 87 15.83 17.27 -7.11
CA GLN A 87 16.92 17.33 -6.12
C GLN A 87 17.49 15.97 -5.74
N ASN A 88 16.75 14.89 -5.95
CA ASN A 88 17.18 13.53 -5.58
C ASN A 88 17.30 12.68 -6.85
N SER A 89 18.52 12.46 -7.29
CA SER A 89 18.86 11.75 -8.53
C SER A 89 18.63 10.22 -8.48
N GLY A 90 18.33 9.66 -7.31
CA GLY A 90 18.13 8.23 -7.14
C GLY A 90 16.80 7.72 -7.73
N LYS A 91 16.75 6.41 -8.00
CA LYS A 91 15.54 5.71 -8.43
C LYS A 91 14.53 5.64 -7.29
N ARG A 92 13.33 6.09 -7.56
CA ARG A 92 12.20 6.07 -6.61
C ARG A 92 11.34 4.83 -6.82
N THR A 93 11.00 4.16 -5.70
CA THR A 93 10.05 3.05 -5.69
C THR A 93 9.09 3.20 -4.52
N ILE A 94 7.84 2.79 -4.71
CA ILE A 94 6.86 2.65 -3.64
C ILE A 94 6.21 1.28 -3.80
N ASP A 95 6.49 0.40 -2.85
CA ASP A 95 5.91 -0.94 -2.79
C ASP A 95 4.73 -0.91 -1.80
N VAL A 96 3.50 -1.00 -2.32
CA VAL A 96 2.29 -0.98 -1.51
C VAL A 96 2.11 -2.34 -0.86
N GLU A 97 2.39 -2.44 0.44
CA GLU A 97 2.25 -3.68 1.20
C GLU A 97 0.79 -3.97 1.54
N ARG A 98 0.03 -2.93 1.88
CA ARG A 98 -1.34 -3.08 2.35
C ARG A 98 -2.28 -2.04 1.75
N VAL A 99 -3.45 -2.49 1.32
CA VAL A 99 -4.61 -1.63 1.01
C VAL A 99 -5.75 -2.02 1.94
N ARG A 100 -6.37 -1.04 2.55
CA ARG A 100 -7.53 -1.19 3.42
C ARG A 100 -8.64 -0.26 2.96
N LEU A 101 -9.75 -0.83 2.49
CA LEU A 101 -10.96 -0.07 2.20
C LEU A 101 -11.61 0.32 3.54
N VAL A 102 -11.76 1.61 3.77
CA VAL A 102 -12.42 2.18 4.95
C VAL A 102 -13.91 2.30 4.71
N SER A 103 -14.28 2.62 3.47
CA SER A 103 -15.66 2.63 2.95
C SER A 103 -15.64 2.26 1.45
N GLN A 104 -16.78 2.37 0.77
CA GLN A 104 -16.86 2.17 -0.68
C GLN A 104 -16.02 3.18 -1.48
N ASP A 105 -15.82 4.37 -0.91
CA ASP A 105 -15.18 5.49 -1.59
C ASP A 105 -13.92 6.02 -0.88
N VAL A 106 -13.46 5.33 0.18
CA VAL A 106 -12.25 5.70 0.93
C VAL A 106 -11.38 4.49 1.16
N ALA A 107 -10.10 4.61 0.82
CA ALA A 107 -9.09 3.59 1.08
C ALA A 107 -7.84 4.21 1.71
N ILE A 108 -7.10 3.38 2.45
CA ILE A 108 -5.75 3.66 2.94
C ILE A 108 -4.81 2.64 2.33
N ALA A 109 -3.74 3.13 1.69
CA ALA A 109 -2.66 2.31 1.17
C ALA A 109 -1.35 2.64 1.91
N ASP A 110 -0.76 1.63 2.54
CA ASP A 110 0.52 1.73 3.23
C ASP A 110 1.60 1.02 2.41
N GLY A 111 2.75 1.66 2.25
CA GLY A 111 3.82 1.11 1.44
C GLY A 111 5.21 1.54 1.89
N ARG A 112 6.20 0.78 1.44
CA ARG A 112 7.62 1.10 1.57
C ARG A 112 8.02 2.03 0.45
N TYR A 113 8.53 3.18 0.83
CA TYR A 113 9.08 4.14 -0.10
C TYR A 113 10.59 4.13 -0.01
N ALA A 114 11.25 3.89 -1.13
CA ALA A 114 12.70 3.94 -1.22
C ALA A 114 13.15 4.91 -2.32
N ILE A 115 14.28 5.57 -2.08
CA ILE A 115 15.08 6.27 -3.09
C ILE A 115 16.45 5.61 -3.01
N THR A 116 16.94 5.04 -4.11
CA THR A 116 18.19 4.28 -4.15
C THR A 116 19.12 4.79 -5.26
N GLY A 117 20.44 4.72 -5.02
CA GLY A 117 21.45 5.08 -6.01
C GLY A 117 21.60 6.58 -6.28
N GLY A 118 21.04 7.44 -5.43
CA GLY A 118 21.26 8.88 -5.51
C GLY A 118 22.53 9.34 -4.77
N GLU A 119 23.03 10.53 -5.10
CA GLU A 119 24.22 11.13 -4.47
C GLU A 119 24.03 11.35 -2.95
N ALA A 120 22.79 11.61 -2.51
CA ALA A 120 22.47 11.76 -1.09
C ALA A 120 22.39 10.42 -0.31
N GLY A 121 22.71 9.30 -0.97
CA GLY A 121 22.58 7.96 -0.43
C GLY A 121 21.15 7.42 -0.42
N ASP A 122 21.03 6.16 -0.03
CA ASP A 122 19.75 5.47 0.02
C ASP A 122 18.87 6.00 1.15
N ARG A 123 17.60 6.24 0.85
CA ARG A 123 16.59 6.62 1.82
C ARG A 123 15.44 5.61 1.81
N ARG A 124 15.02 5.19 3.00
CA ARG A 124 13.89 4.28 3.19
C ARG A 124 12.93 4.88 4.20
N MET A 125 11.65 4.88 3.85
CA MET A 125 10.60 5.44 4.69
C MET A 125 9.29 4.70 4.47
N TRP A 126 8.32 4.96 5.33
CA TRP A 126 6.92 4.59 5.10
C TRP A 126 6.19 5.71 4.38
N SER A 127 5.28 5.33 3.50
CA SER A 127 4.28 6.24 2.94
C SER A 127 2.90 5.67 3.15
N THR A 128 2.02 6.50 3.69
CA THR A 128 0.58 6.24 3.77
C THR A 128 -0.14 7.15 2.80
N PHE A 129 -0.97 6.57 1.95
CA PHE A 129 -1.85 7.27 1.02
C PHE A 129 -3.29 7.15 1.50
N VAL A 130 -3.96 8.28 1.67
CA VAL A 130 -5.42 8.33 1.80
C VAL A 130 -5.99 8.55 0.42
N MET A 131 -6.84 7.63 -0.01
CA MET A 131 -7.45 7.62 -1.33
C MET A 131 -8.94 7.85 -1.22
N VAL A 132 -9.48 8.62 -2.15
CA VAL A 132 -10.93 8.82 -2.29
C VAL A 132 -11.36 8.50 -3.73
N LYS A 133 -12.57 8.00 -3.87
CA LYS A 133 -13.17 7.72 -5.18
C LYS A 133 -14.10 8.86 -5.56
N GLU A 134 -13.68 9.66 -6.56
CA GLU A 134 -14.46 10.77 -7.12
C GLU A 134 -14.99 10.36 -8.50
N ALA A 135 -16.30 10.40 -8.69
CA ALA A 135 -16.95 9.98 -9.93
C ALA A 135 -16.44 8.61 -10.46
N GLY A 136 -16.29 7.64 -9.57
CA GLY A 136 -15.83 6.29 -9.90
C GLY A 136 -14.32 6.16 -10.10
N THR A 137 -13.52 7.22 -9.94
CA THR A 137 -12.07 7.21 -10.12
C THR A 137 -11.35 7.44 -8.80
N TRP A 138 -10.42 6.54 -8.45
CA TRP A 138 -9.59 6.68 -7.26
C TRP A 138 -8.56 7.81 -7.45
N ARG A 139 -8.47 8.70 -6.45
CA ARG A 139 -7.52 9.80 -6.38
C ARG A 139 -6.85 9.86 -5.02
N ILE A 140 -5.65 10.43 -4.97
CA ILE A 140 -4.91 10.66 -3.74
C ILE A 140 -5.46 11.93 -3.07
N ALA A 141 -5.99 11.78 -1.85
CA ALA A 141 -6.44 12.91 -1.03
C ALA A 141 -5.33 13.34 -0.05
N ALA A 142 -4.49 12.41 0.41
CA ALA A 142 -3.38 12.76 1.29
C ALA A 142 -2.21 11.79 1.17
N ILE A 143 -0.98 12.31 1.43
CA ILE A 143 0.22 11.50 1.59
C ILE A 143 0.89 11.83 2.92
N ARG A 144 1.32 10.81 3.66
CA ARG A 144 2.11 10.94 4.89
C ARG A 144 3.39 10.13 4.74
N ASN A 145 4.54 10.81 4.74
CA ASN A 145 5.85 10.18 4.65
C ASN A 145 6.52 10.20 6.03
N MET A 146 6.91 9.02 6.49
CA MET A 146 7.48 8.84 7.83
C MET A 146 8.84 8.16 7.74
N LEU A 147 9.87 8.82 8.24
CA LEU A 147 11.16 8.20 8.45
C LEU A 147 11.07 7.32 9.70
N PRO A 148 11.53 6.05 9.63
CA PRO A 148 11.68 5.24 10.84
C PRO A 148 12.60 5.94 11.84
N ALA A 149 12.23 5.93 13.11
CA ALA A 149 13.15 6.36 14.16
C ALA A 149 14.42 5.50 14.13
N PRO A 150 15.60 6.06 14.43
CA PRO A 150 16.78 5.24 14.61
C PRO A 150 16.50 4.15 15.65
N SER A 151 16.89 2.91 15.33
CA SER A 151 16.81 1.83 16.34
C SER A 151 17.61 2.26 17.55
N ALA A 152 16.99 2.27 18.74
CA ALA A 152 17.74 2.45 19.97
C ALA A 152 18.80 1.35 19.98
N ALA A 153 20.08 1.75 19.91
CA ALA A 153 21.18 0.80 20.06
C ALA A 153 20.95 0.08 21.39
N ALA A 154 20.82 -1.25 21.35
CA ALA A 154 20.81 -2.07 22.55
C ALA A 154 22.07 -1.74 23.34
N LYS A 155 21.91 -1.13 24.52
CA LYS A 155 22.99 -0.90 25.47
C LYS A 155 23.37 -2.22 26.13
#